data_29658a01820a961f12b16c6c32a3e5e4
#
_entry.id   29658a01820a961f12b16c6c32a3e5e4
#
_cell.length_a   1.000
_cell.length_b   1.000
_cell.length_c   1.000
_cell.angle_alpha   90.00
_cell.angle_beta   90.00
_cell.angle_gamma   90.00
#
_symmetry.space_group_name_H-M   'P 1'
#
loop_
_entity.id
_entity.type
_entity.pdbx_description
1 polymer ?
#
loop_
_entity_poly.entity_id
_entity_poly.type
_entity_poly.pdbx_seq_one_letter_code
_entity_poly.pdbx_strand_id
1 'polypeptide(L)'
;MNTILVAVIALGAIALVLAGVLFVVSKKFAVKEDPRVGQVAEVLPQANCGGCGYPGCAGFADACVKAGSLDGLLCPVGGQAVMTQVAEILGLSAGAADPKVAVVRCNGTCEHRPRTNVYDGAVSCKIAHATGCGETGCAYGCLGCGDCVKACQFDAIRMNPETGLPEVDADKCTACGACVKACPRLIIELRNKGRNGRRMVVL
;
A
#
# COMPACT_ATOMS: atom_id res chain seq x y z
N MET A 1 -40.12 -33.20 27.66
CA MET A 1 -38.76 -33.21 28.29
C MET A 1 -37.74 -34.01 27.48
N ASN A 2 -38.14 -35.11 26.88
CA ASN A 2 -37.25 -36.00 26.12
C ASN A 2 -36.71 -35.38 24.82
N THR A 3 -37.47 -34.59 24.08
CA THR A 3 -37.04 -33.94 22.82
C THR A 3 -35.92 -32.93 23.00
N ILE A 4 -35.97 -32.15 24.08
CA ILE A 4 -34.90 -31.18 24.40
C ILE A 4 -33.62 -31.92 24.77
N LEU A 5 -33.71 -32.96 25.56
CA LEU A 5 -32.58 -33.79 25.96
C LEU A 5 -31.91 -34.43 24.76
N VAL A 6 -32.71 -35.02 23.84
CA VAL A 6 -32.19 -35.62 22.60
C VAL A 6 -31.50 -34.57 21.72
N ALA A 7 -32.08 -33.37 21.59
CA ALA A 7 -31.48 -32.29 20.81
C ALA A 7 -30.13 -31.84 21.41
N VAL A 8 -30.05 -31.69 22.73
CA VAL A 8 -28.80 -31.29 23.41
C VAL A 8 -27.72 -32.38 23.23
N ILE A 9 -28.05 -33.65 23.35
CA ILE A 9 -27.11 -34.74 23.15
C ILE A 9 -26.64 -34.79 21.70
N ALA A 10 -27.57 -34.65 20.73
CA ALA A 10 -27.19 -34.68 19.31
C ALA A 10 -26.29 -33.49 18.92
N LEU A 11 -26.61 -32.27 19.38
CA LEU A 11 -25.77 -31.10 19.14
C LEU A 11 -24.40 -31.22 19.81
N GLY A 12 -24.37 -31.73 21.03
CA GLY A 12 -23.12 -31.99 21.75
C GLY A 12 -22.21 -33.03 21.04
N ALA A 13 -22.80 -34.10 20.54
CA ALA A 13 -22.06 -35.11 19.76
C ALA A 13 -21.49 -34.54 18.47
N ILE A 14 -22.27 -33.73 17.72
CA ILE A 14 -21.80 -33.05 16.50
C ILE A 14 -20.69 -32.08 16.82
N ALA A 15 -20.82 -31.27 17.88
CA ALA A 15 -19.81 -30.32 18.29
C ALA A 15 -18.46 -31.01 18.65
N LEU A 16 -18.51 -32.14 19.35
CA LEU A 16 -17.32 -32.94 19.69
C LEU A 16 -16.64 -33.52 18.46
N VAL A 17 -17.41 -34.05 17.50
CA VAL A 17 -16.87 -34.58 16.25
C VAL A 17 -16.19 -33.44 15.45
N LEU A 18 -16.84 -32.29 15.30
CA LEU A 18 -16.28 -31.14 14.59
C LEU A 18 -15.01 -30.62 15.27
N ALA A 19 -15.01 -30.50 16.60
CA ALA A 19 -13.83 -30.10 17.36
C ALA A 19 -12.67 -31.07 17.16
N GLY A 20 -12.93 -32.39 17.18
CA GLY A 20 -11.92 -33.41 16.91
C GLY A 20 -11.35 -33.32 15.50
N VAL A 21 -12.19 -33.15 14.49
CA VAL A 21 -11.77 -32.96 13.10
C VAL A 21 -10.90 -31.72 12.96
N LEU A 22 -11.37 -30.56 13.49
CA LEU A 22 -10.62 -29.30 13.45
C LEU A 22 -9.27 -29.42 14.17
N PHE A 23 -9.20 -30.12 15.30
CA PHE A 23 -7.96 -30.35 16.02
C PHE A 23 -6.95 -31.17 15.21
N VAL A 24 -7.40 -32.25 14.57
CA VAL A 24 -6.55 -33.09 13.72
C VAL A 24 -6.06 -32.32 12.49
N VAL A 25 -6.97 -31.59 11.84
CA VAL A 25 -6.64 -30.74 10.68
C VAL A 25 -5.64 -29.66 11.08
N SER A 26 -5.87 -28.94 12.17
CA SER A 26 -4.98 -27.94 12.70
C SER A 26 -3.56 -28.48 12.98
N LYS A 27 -3.46 -29.66 13.61
CA LYS A 27 -2.15 -30.29 13.82
C LYS A 27 -1.46 -30.73 12.53
N LYS A 28 -2.22 -31.28 11.57
CA LYS A 28 -1.66 -31.80 10.31
C LYS A 28 -1.21 -30.69 9.37
N PHE A 29 -1.93 -29.54 9.39
CA PHE A 29 -1.63 -28.37 8.56
C PHE A 29 -0.94 -27.23 9.34
N ALA A 30 -0.43 -27.52 10.55
CA ALA A 30 0.38 -26.55 11.28
C ALA A 30 1.63 -26.21 10.46
N VAL A 31 1.67 -24.99 9.92
CA VAL A 31 2.84 -24.43 9.26
C VAL A 31 3.87 -24.12 10.35
N LYS A 32 5.05 -24.73 10.27
CA LYS A 32 6.16 -24.36 11.14
C LYS A 32 6.73 -23.04 10.60
N GLU A 33 6.35 -21.95 11.19
CA GLU A 33 6.95 -20.66 10.90
C GLU A 33 8.35 -20.58 11.49
N ASP A 34 9.30 -20.07 10.73
CA ASP A 34 10.65 -19.80 11.22
C ASP A 34 10.56 -18.67 12.29
N PRO A 35 11.10 -18.83 13.50
CA PRO A 35 11.03 -17.82 14.54
C PRO A 35 11.63 -16.46 14.12
N ARG A 36 12.53 -16.46 13.14
CA ARG A 36 13.10 -15.24 12.56
C ARG A 36 12.07 -14.38 11.84
N VAL A 37 11.00 -14.98 11.30
CA VAL A 37 9.91 -14.23 10.64
C VAL A 37 9.24 -13.27 11.64
N GLY A 38 8.99 -13.74 12.88
CA GLY A 38 8.46 -12.91 13.96
C GLY A 38 9.38 -11.74 14.29
N GLN A 39 10.68 -12.00 14.46
CA GLN A 39 11.67 -10.97 14.78
C GLN A 39 11.79 -9.91 13.68
N VAL A 40 11.80 -10.33 12.41
CA VAL A 40 11.81 -9.41 11.26
C VAL A 40 10.50 -8.61 11.21
N ALA A 41 9.36 -9.25 11.46
CA ALA A 41 8.06 -8.56 11.45
C ALA A 41 7.96 -7.48 12.52
N GLU A 42 8.56 -7.66 13.72
CA GLU A 42 8.57 -6.67 14.79
C GLU A 42 9.36 -5.39 14.43
N VAL A 43 10.45 -5.53 13.68
CA VAL A 43 11.29 -4.41 13.26
C VAL A 43 10.63 -3.62 12.12
N LEU A 44 9.72 -4.23 11.35
CA LEU A 44 9.02 -3.57 10.25
C LEU A 44 7.98 -2.54 10.77
N PRO A 45 7.73 -1.45 10.01
CA PRO A 45 6.87 -0.33 10.47
C PRO A 45 5.39 -0.70 10.69
N GLN A 46 4.96 -1.93 10.45
CA GLN A 46 3.59 -2.44 10.61
C GLN A 46 2.50 -1.68 9.82
N ALA A 47 2.92 -0.84 8.85
CA ALA A 47 2.01 -0.02 8.05
C ALA A 47 1.14 -0.83 7.07
N ASN A 48 1.52 -2.08 6.79
CA ASN A 48 0.82 -3.00 5.88
C ASN A 48 0.41 -2.37 4.52
N CYS A 49 1.18 -1.38 4.06
CA CYS A 49 0.87 -0.54 2.90
C CYS A 49 1.00 -1.26 1.54
N GLY A 50 1.63 -2.44 1.51
CA GLY A 50 1.88 -3.19 0.28
C GLY A 50 2.85 -2.53 -0.70
N GLY A 51 3.58 -1.50 -0.30
CA GLY A 51 4.54 -0.77 -1.14
C GLY A 51 5.76 -1.60 -1.54
N CYS A 52 6.11 -2.60 -0.74
CA CYS A 52 7.14 -3.59 -1.03
C CYS A 52 6.70 -4.69 -2.03
N GLY A 53 5.42 -4.71 -2.45
CA GLY A 53 4.86 -5.73 -3.33
C GLY A 53 4.32 -6.99 -2.63
N TYR A 54 4.39 -7.06 -1.30
CA TYR A 54 3.90 -8.18 -0.51
C TYR A 54 2.59 -7.84 0.23
N PRO A 55 1.77 -8.85 0.56
CA PRO A 55 0.51 -8.65 1.26
C PRO A 55 0.74 -8.38 2.77
N GLY A 56 1.21 -7.18 3.09
CA GLY A 56 1.48 -6.75 4.46
C GLY A 56 2.91 -7.05 4.95
N CYS A 57 3.23 -6.54 6.13
CA CYS A 57 4.57 -6.64 6.72
C CYS A 57 4.95 -8.08 7.07
N ALA A 58 4.00 -8.91 7.52
CA ALA A 58 4.25 -10.32 7.80
C ALA A 58 4.65 -11.11 6.54
N GLY A 59 3.95 -10.87 5.42
CA GLY A 59 4.30 -11.49 4.13
C GLY A 59 5.68 -11.07 3.61
N PHE A 60 6.07 -9.81 3.84
CA PHE A 60 7.40 -9.33 3.50
C PHE A 60 8.48 -9.95 4.40
N ALA A 61 8.21 -10.09 5.71
CA ALA A 61 9.12 -10.75 6.64
C ALA A 61 9.40 -12.21 6.26
N ASP A 62 8.34 -12.96 5.92
CA ASP A 62 8.46 -14.34 5.44
C ASP A 62 9.28 -14.43 4.14
N ALA A 63 9.06 -13.49 3.21
CA ALA A 63 9.86 -13.41 1.99
C ALA A 63 11.33 -13.12 2.26
N CYS A 64 11.65 -12.20 3.17
CA CYS A 64 13.04 -11.89 3.56
C CYS A 64 13.76 -13.10 4.15
N VAL A 65 13.09 -13.86 5.02
CA VAL A 65 13.65 -15.07 5.64
C VAL A 65 13.90 -16.18 4.61
N LYS A 66 13.01 -16.33 3.62
CA LYS A 66 13.10 -17.36 2.58
C LYS A 66 14.08 -17.03 1.46
N ALA A 67 14.33 -15.75 1.21
CA ALA A 67 15.08 -15.31 0.02
C ALA A 67 16.60 -15.60 0.10
N GLY A 68 17.18 -15.73 1.29
CA GLY A 68 18.64 -15.94 1.47
C GLY A 68 19.51 -14.75 1.05
N SER A 69 18.95 -13.73 0.40
CA SER A 69 19.57 -12.45 0.04
C SER A 69 18.51 -11.36 0.11
N LEU A 70 18.89 -10.14 0.49
CA LEU A 70 18.02 -8.97 0.52
C LEU A 70 18.08 -8.15 -0.78
N ASP A 71 18.71 -8.65 -1.81
CA ASP A 71 18.81 -7.95 -3.11
C ASP A 71 17.42 -7.82 -3.74
N GLY A 72 17.00 -6.58 -4.00
CA GLY A 72 15.67 -6.29 -4.54
C GLY A 72 14.52 -6.30 -3.53
N LEU A 73 14.77 -6.70 -2.28
CA LEU A 73 13.81 -6.62 -1.19
C LEU A 73 14.01 -5.31 -0.43
N LEU A 74 13.03 -4.41 -0.51
CA LEU A 74 13.09 -3.12 0.16
C LEU A 74 11.74 -2.79 0.78
N CYS A 75 11.77 -2.36 2.04
CA CYS A 75 10.62 -1.72 2.67
C CYS A 75 10.67 -0.21 2.41
N PRO A 76 9.79 0.37 1.56
CA PRO A 76 9.86 1.79 1.23
C PRO A 76 9.55 2.70 2.43
N VAL A 77 8.72 2.24 3.36
CA VAL A 77 8.34 2.99 4.57
C VAL A 77 9.44 2.95 5.62
N GLY A 78 10.04 1.78 5.84
CA GLY A 78 11.14 1.61 6.80
C GLY A 78 12.47 2.15 6.31
N GLY A 79 12.63 2.26 4.99
CA GLY A 79 13.86 2.74 4.36
C GLY A 79 15.08 1.90 4.68
N GLN A 80 16.26 2.51 4.52
CA GLN A 80 17.54 1.82 4.74
C GLN A 80 17.76 1.41 6.20
N ALA A 81 17.29 2.22 7.17
CA ALA A 81 17.48 1.96 8.59
C ALA A 81 16.83 0.63 9.01
N VAL A 82 15.58 0.40 8.63
CA VAL A 82 14.87 -0.84 8.91
C VAL A 82 15.50 -2.02 8.16
N MET A 83 15.90 -1.82 6.91
CA MET A 83 16.55 -2.90 6.13
C MET A 83 17.90 -3.31 6.70
N THR A 84 18.65 -2.39 7.32
CA THR A 84 19.88 -2.72 8.04
C THR A 84 19.59 -3.62 9.25
N GLN A 85 18.57 -3.30 10.04
CA GLN A 85 18.17 -4.14 11.18
C GLN A 85 17.69 -5.53 10.74
N VAL A 86 16.92 -5.60 9.65
CA VAL A 86 16.51 -6.89 9.05
C VAL A 86 17.73 -7.70 8.60
N ALA A 87 18.71 -7.04 8.01
CA ALA A 87 19.96 -7.68 7.58
C ALA A 87 20.75 -8.23 8.77
N GLU A 88 20.83 -7.50 9.87
CA GLU A 88 21.47 -7.95 11.12
C GLU A 88 20.79 -9.20 11.70
N ILE A 89 19.45 -9.23 11.77
CA ILE A 89 18.68 -10.38 12.26
C ILE A 89 18.93 -11.62 11.39
N LEU A 90 19.01 -11.44 10.08
CA LEU A 90 19.18 -12.54 9.14
C LEU A 90 20.64 -12.92 8.88
N GLY A 91 21.60 -12.13 9.34
CA GLY A 91 23.03 -12.30 9.03
C GLY A 91 23.38 -12.04 7.56
N LEU A 92 22.62 -11.15 6.89
CA LEU A 92 22.75 -10.81 5.48
C LEU A 92 23.25 -9.37 5.31
N SER A 93 23.64 -9.01 4.08
CA SER A 93 23.97 -7.63 3.75
C SER A 93 22.72 -6.89 3.23
N ALA A 94 22.46 -5.70 3.76
CA ALA A 94 21.41 -4.84 3.23
C ALA A 94 21.90 -4.16 1.94
N GLY A 95 21.17 -4.29 0.85
CA GLY A 95 21.43 -3.54 -0.39
C GLY A 95 21.16 -2.05 -0.17
N ALA A 96 21.99 -1.19 -0.77
CA ALA A 96 21.73 0.25 -0.77
C ALA A 96 20.62 0.55 -1.78
N ALA A 97 19.56 1.22 -1.33
CA ALA A 97 18.47 1.65 -2.19
C ALA A 97 18.39 3.18 -2.22
N ASP A 98 18.31 3.74 -3.41
CA ASP A 98 18.10 5.18 -3.57
C ASP A 98 16.71 5.58 -3.05
N PRO A 99 16.62 6.60 -2.20
CA PRO A 99 15.34 7.08 -1.72
C PRO A 99 14.49 7.62 -2.88
N LYS A 100 13.22 7.23 -2.91
CA LYS A 100 12.25 7.66 -3.93
C LYS A 100 11.21 8.59 -3.34
N VAL A 101 10.55 9.36 -4.21
CA VAL A 101 9.44 10.26 -3.87
C VAL A 101 8.39 10.21 -4.99
N ALA A 102 7.13 10.36 -4.64
CA ALA A 102 6.07 10.49 -5.63
C ALA A 102 6.15 11.87 -6.31
N VAL A 103 6.03 11.89 -7.63
CA VAL A 103 6.05 13.11 -8.43
C VAL A 103 4.79 13.17 -9.28
N VAL A 104 4.11 14.31 -9.30
CA VAL A 104 2.93 14.56 -10.13
C VAL A 104 3.37 15.15 -11.46
N ARG A 105 3.07 14.46 -12.56
CA ARG A 105 3.44 14.85 -13.93
C ARG A 105 2.32 15.62 -14.63
N CYS A 106 1.67 16.52 -13.93
CA CYS A 106 0.63 17.36 -14.48
C CYS A 106 0.87 18.81 -14.08
N ASN A 107 0.96 19.69 -15.04
CA ASN A 107 1.04 21.15 -14.83
C ASN A 107 -0.25 21.87 -15.26
N GLY A 108 -1.34 21.11 -15.44
CA GLY A 108 -2.65 21.66 -15.81
C GLY A 108 -3.33 22.33 -14.62
N THR A 109 -2.90 23.51 -14.26
CA THR A 109 -3.56 24.36 -13.26
C THR A 109 -4.96 24.76 -13.72
N CYS A 110 -5.76 25.35 -12.85
CA CYS A 110 -7.10 25.84 -13.20
C CYS A 110 -7.09 26.82 -14.40
N GLU A 111 -5.99 27.58 -14.58
CA GLU A 111 -5.81 28.50 -15.70
C GLU A 111 -5.55 27.78 -17.03
N HIS A 112 -4.72 26.74 -17.03
CA HIS A 112 -4.35 25.98 -18.23
C HIS A 112 -5.34 24.86 -18.56
N ARG A 113 -6.27 24.59 -17.67
CA ARG A 113 -7.24 23.51 -17.78
C ARG A 113 -8.65 24.02 -17.42
N PRO A 114 -9.27 24.83 -18.26
CA PRO A 114 -10.59 25.36 -17.97
C PRO A 114 -11.63 24.25 -17.85
N ARG A 115 -12.60 24.46 -16.98
CA ARG A 115 -13.76 23.58 -16.86
C ARG A 115 -14.63 23.73 -18.10
N THR A 116 -14.95 22.64 -18.75
CA THR A 116 -15.78 22.58 -19.96
C THR A 116 -17.19 22.06 -19.66
N ASN A 117 -17.36 21.42 -18.52
CA ASN A 117 -18.63 20.84 -18.07
C ASN A 117 -18.68 20.77 -16.54
N VAL A 118 -19.87 20.54 -16.02
CA VAL A 118 -20.10 20.28 -14.59
C VAL A 118 -20.28 18.77 -14.41
N TYR A 119 -19.50 18.18 -13.53
CA TYR A 119 -19.61 16.76 -13.18
C TYR A 119 -20.43 16.61 -11.88
N ASP A 120 -21.65 16.13 -12.02
CA ASP A 120 -22.58 15.85 -10.91
C ASP A 120 -22.61 14.34 -10.58
N GLY A 121 -21.45 13.78 -10.35
CA GLY A 121 -21.28 12.37 -10.02
C GLY A 121 -20.51 12.15 -8.73
N ALA A 122 -20.23 10.88 -8.42
CA ALA A 122 -19.43 10.52 -7.26
C ALA A 122 -18.02 11.13 -7.34
N VAL A 123 -17.58 11.80 -6.26
CA VAL A 123 -16.25 12.46 -6.18
C VAL A 123 -15.15 11.40 -6.04
N SER A 124 -14.81 10.77 -7.18
CA SER A 124 -13.75 9.78 -7.32
C SER A 124 -13.13 9.88 -8.71
N CYS A 125 -11.80 9.95 -8.77
CA CYS A 125 -11.06 9.93 -10.03
C CYS A 125 -11.33 8.67 -10.85
N LYS A 126 -11.48 7.53 -10.19
CA LYS A 126 -11.75 6.24 -10.82
C LYS A 126 -13.09 6.25 -11.55
N ILE A 127 -14.14 6.76 -10.91
CA ILE A 127 -15.49 6.83 -11.47
C ILE A 127 -15.53 7.89 -12.58
N ALA A 128 -15.02 9.09 -12.33
CA ALA A 128 -14.97 10.16 -13.31
C ALA A 128 -14.17 9.76 -14.57
N HIS A 129 -13.12 8.96 -14.42
CA HIS A 129 -12.35 8.43 -15.56
C HIS A 129 -13.13 7.39 -16.35
N ALA A 130 -13.89 6.52 -15.69
CA ALA A 130 -14.68 5.47 -16.34
C ALA A 130 -15.92 6.02 -17.08
N THR A 131 -16.53 7.11 -16.55
CA THR A 131 -17.75 7.70 -17.09
C THR A 131 -17.50 8.84 -18.09
N GLY A 132 -16.28 9.38 -18.14
CA GLY A 132 -15.93 10.50 -19.04
C GLY A 132 -14.57 11.10 -18.71
N CYS A 133 -14.37 12.36 -19.09
CA CYS A 133 -13.12 13.08 -18.83
C CYS A 133 -13.12 13.93 -17.55
N GLY A 134 -14.17 13.86 -16.74
CA GLY A 134 -14.37 14.76 -15.60
C GLY A 134 -14.80 16.16 -16.06
N GLU A 135 -14.53 17.20 -15.27
CA GLU A 135 -14.97 18.57 -15.54
C GLU A 135 -14.12 19.33 -16.56
N THR A 136 -12.95 18.83 -16.91
CA THR A 136 -11.97 19.56 -17.72
C THR A 136 -11.78 18.91 -19.08
N GLY A 137 -11.52 19.71 -20.11
CA GLY A 137 -11.32 19.25 -21.48
C GLY A 137 -10.04 18.45 -21.73
N CYS A 138 -9.16 18.29 -20.74
CA CYS A 138 -7.91 17.56 -20.89
C CYS A 138 -8.11 16.05 -20.66
N ALA A 139 -7.95 15.24 -21.71
CA ALA A 139 -8.06 13.79 -21.62
C ALA A 139 -6.98 13.11 -20.74
N TYR A 140 -5.84 13.75 -20.52
CA TYR A 140 -4.68 13.18 -19.83
C TYR A 140 -4.41 13.80 -18.46
N GLY A 141 -4.99 14.97 -18.17
CA GLY A 141 -4.73 15.76 -16.97
C GLY A 141 -5.35 15.17 -15.70
N CYS A 142 -5.00 15.78 -14.58
CA CYS A 142 -5.57 15.45 -13.27
C CYS A 142 -7.09 15.69 -13.26
N LEU A 143 -7.85 14.77 -12.71
CA LEU A 143 -9.31 14.89 -12.56
C LEU A 143 -9.73 15.74 -11.35
N GLY A 144 -8.83 15.97 -10.40
CA GLY A 144 -9.08 16.83 -9.25
C GLY A 144 -9.91 16.21 -8.10
N CYS A 145 -10.39 14.96 -8.21
CA CYS A 145 -11.27 14.36 -7.19
C CYS A 145 -10.53 13.87 -5.92
N GLY A 146 -9.19 13.88 -5.90
CA GLY A 146 -8.41 13.62 -4.69
C GLY A 146 -8.28 12.15 -4.26
N ASP A 147 -8.51 11.16 -5.13
CA ASP A 147 -8.34 9.73 -4.76
C ASP A 147 -6.91 9.41 -4.32
N CYS A 148 -5.91 10.09 -4.87
CA CYS A 148 -4.50 9.98 -4.45
C CYS A 148 -4.27 10.48 -3.01
N VAL A 149 -4.99 11.50 -2.59
CA VAL A 149 -4.95 12.02 -1.20
C VAL A 149 -5.59 11.02 -0.25
N LYS A 150 -6.78 10.51 -0.59
CA LYS A 150 -7.48 9.50 0.21
C LYS A 150 -6.68 8.20 0.36
N ALA A 151 -5.88 7.85 -0.65
CA ALA A 151 -5.04 6.65 -0.63
C ALA A 151 -3.73 6.82 0.17
N CYS A 152 -3.36 8.05 0.54
CA CYS A 152 -2.12 8.31 1.27
C CYS A 152 -2.33 8.09 2.77
N GLN A 153 -1.64 7.09 3.34
CA GLN A 153 -1.66 6.79 4.78
C GLN A 153 -0.69 7.66 5.60
N PHE A 154 0.12 8.48 4.93
CA PHE A 154 1.21 9.26 5.55
C PHE A 154 0.99 10.77 5.48
N ASP A 155 -0.19 11.21 5.04
CA ASP A 155 -0.53 12.63 4.84
C ASP A 155 0.54 13.41 4.03
N ALA A 156 1.20 12.69 3.11
CA ALA A 156 2.27 13.23 2.28
C ALA A 156 1.75 13.88 0.99
N ILE A 157 0.46 13.84 0.71
CA ILE A 157 -0.13 14.41 -0.51
C ILE A 157 -1.42 15.15 -0.15
N ARG A 158 -1.58 16.34 -0.70
CA ARG A 158 -2.75 17.20 -0.50
C ARG A 158 -3.20 17.81 -1.82
N MET A 159 -4.47 18.17 -1.94
CA MET A 159 -4.93 18.99 -3.06
C MET A 159 -4.64 20.45 -2.78
N ASN A 160 -3.99 21.13 -3.73
CA ASN A 160 -3.83 22.57 -3.68
C ASN A 160 -5.12 23.22 -4.22
N PRO A 161 -5.82 24.05 -3.43
CA PRO A 161 -7.09 24.66 -3.85
C PRO A 161 -6.91 25.70 -4.97
N GLU A 162 -5.75 26.35 -5.07
CA GLU A 162 -5.47 27.37 -6.10
C GLU A 162 -5.21 26.74 -7.47
N THR A 163 -4.41 25.68 -7.49
CA THR A 163 -4.03 25.02 -8.75
C THR A 163 -4.96 23.89 -9.15
N GLY A 164 -5.72 23.33 -8.21
CA GLY A 164 -6.55 22.15 -8.39
C GLY A 164 -5.74 20.86 -8.62
N LEU A 165 -4.44 20.88 -8.31
CA LEU A 165 -3.53 19.76 -8.49
C LEU A 165 -3.09 19.16 -7.14
N PRO A 166 -2.76 17.88 -7.11
CA PRO A 166 -2.16 17.28 -5.91
C PRO A 166 -0.70 17.72 -5.76
N GLU A 167 -0.33 18.13 -4.56
CA GLU A 167 1.03 18.43 -4.15
C GLU A 167 1.56 17.37 -3.20
N VAL A 168 2.82 16.98 -3.41
CA VAL A 168 3.50 15.97 -2.60
C VAL A 168 4.53 16.64 -1.70
N ASP A 169 4.40 16.37 -0.40
CA ASP A 169 5.43 16.69 0.59
C ASP A 169 6.52 15.61 0.52
N ALA A 170 7.69 16.00 0.02
CA ALA A 170 8.81 15.08 -0.21
C ALA A 170 9.40 14.53 1.10
N ASP A 171 9.22 15.22 2.23
CA ASP A 171 9.78 14.80 3.52
C ASP A 171 8.89 13.78 4.22
N LYS A 172 7.57 13.88 4.03
CA LYS A 172 6.60 12.90 4.54
C LYS A 172 6.43 11.71 3.60
N CYS A 173 6.80 11.84 2.33
CA CYS A 173 6.57 10.81 1.33
C CYS A 173 7.50 9.60 1.53
N THR A 174 6.93 8.45 1.85
CA THR A 174 7.62 7.17 2.02
C THR A 174 7.78 6.38 0.72
N ALA A 175 7.33 6.90 -0.42
CA ALA A 175 7.36 6.23 -1.72
C ALA A 175 6.63 4.87 -1.76
N CYS A 176 5.61 4.66 -0.95
CA CYS A 176 4.85 3.40 -0.88
C CYS A 176 4.05 3.07 -2.16
N GLY A 177 3.85 4.05 -3.06
CA GLY A 177 3.18 3.86 -4.36
C GLY A 177 1.65 3.80 -4.29
N ALA A 178 1.00 3.98 -3.15
CA ALA A 178 -0.46 3.94 -3.03
C ALA A 178 -1.15 4.99 -3.92
N CYS A 179 -0.63 6.22 -3.94
CA CYS A 179 -1.13 7.29 -4.80
C CYS A 179 -0.94 7.02 -6.30
N VAL A 180 0.13 6.30 -6.68
CA VAL A 180 0.37 5.87 -8.06
C VAL A 180 -0.71 4.89 -8.51
N LYS A 181 -1.00 3.87 -7.68
CA LYS A 181 -2.04 2.86 -7.93
C LYS A 181 -3.46 3.46 -7.94
N ALA A 182 -3.69 4.50 -7.14
CA ALA A 182 -4.99 5.18 -7.05
C ALA A 182 -5.28 6.08 -8.24
N CYS A 183 -4.27 6.52 -9.00
CA CYS A 183 -4.43 7.47 -10.10
C CYS A 183 -4.81 6.76 -11.41
N PRO A 184 -6.04 6.88 -11.92
CA PRO A 184 -6.45 6.23 -13.16
C PRO A 184 -5.81 6.87 -14.41
N ARG A 185 -5.28 8.09 -14.28
CA ARG A 185 -4.59 8.82 -15.36
C ARG A 185 -3.08 8.54 -15.41
N LEU A 186 -2.54 7.79 -14.44
CA LEU A 186 -1.12 7.43 -14.34
C LEU A 186 -0.17 8.65 -14.38
N ILE A 187 -0.62 9.78 -13.84
CA ILE A 187 0.17 11.02 -13.80
C ILE A 187 1.06 11.13 -12.57
N ILE A 188 1.00 10.16 -11.67
CA ILE A 188 1.86 10.10 -10.48
C ILE A 188 2.84 8.95 -10.67
N GLU A 189 4.13 9.23 -10.50
CA GLU A 189 5.19 8.22 -10.60
C GLU A 189 6.18 8.36 -9.45
N LEU A 190 6.91 7.27 -9.15
CA LEU A 190 7.98 7.29 -8.17
C LEU A 190 9.31 7.62 -8.88
N ARG A 191 10.01 8.64 -8.40
CA ARG A 191 11.34 9.04 -8.88
C ARG A 191 12.34 9.07 -7.74
N ASN A 192 13.62 8.88 -8.06
CA ASN A 192 14.68 9.01 -7.08
C ASN A 192 14.68 10.43 -6.50
N LYS A 193 14.76 10.50 -5.18
CA LYS A 193 14.92 11.77 -4.44
C LYS A 193 16.35 12.25 -4.71
N GLY A 194 16.52 13.26 -5.56
CA GLY A 194 17.85 13.78 -5.95
C GLY A 194 18.68 14.20 -4.74
N ARG A 195 20.00 14.09 -4.85
CA ARG A 195 20.96 14.41 -3.78
C ARG A 195 20.80 15.82 -3.17
N ASN A 196 20.14 16.74 -3.86
CA ASN A 196 19.94 18.13 -3.43
C ASN A 196 18.49 18.47 -3.09
N GLY A 197 17.61 17.48 -2.87
CA GLY A 197 16.19 17.75 -2.54
C GLY A 197 15.40 18.50 -3.62
N ARG A 198 16.00 18.81 -4.75
CA ARG A 198 15.34 19.49 -5.86
C ARG A 198 14.46 18.50 -6.61
N ARG A 199 13.18 18.83 -6.72
CA ARG A 199 12.27 18.18 -7.66
C ARG A 199 12.89 18.28 -9.06
N MET A 200 13.22 17.17 -9.69
CA MET A 200 13.44 17.18 -11.12
C MET A 200 12.09 17.40 -11.78
N VAL A 201 11.74 18.66 -12.01
CA VAL A 201 10.62 19.02 -12.88
C VAL A 201 11.09 18.69 -14.29
N VAL A 202 10.54 17.64 -14.87
CA VAL A 202 10.61 17.44 -16.32
C VAL A 202 9.37 18.11 -16.88
N LEU A 203 9.60 19.20 -17.58
CA LEU A 203 8.61 19.86 -18.44
C LEU A 203 8.08 18.90 -19.52
#